data_0b3e6a7d87545ffce2edc9e29f873445
#
_entry.id   0b3e6a7d87545ffce2edc9e29f873445
#
_cell.length_a   1.000
_cell.length_b   1.000
_cell.length_c   1.000
_cell.angle_alpha   90.00
_cell.angle_beta   90.00
_cell.angle_gamma   90.00
#
_symmetry.space_group_name_H-M   'P 1'
#
loop_
_entity.id
_entity.type
_entity.pdbx_description
1 polymer ?
#
loop_
_entity_poly.entity_id
_entity_poly.type
_entity_poly.pdbx_seq_one_letter_code
_entity_poly.pdbx_strand_id
1 'polypeptide(L)'
;MAGNGQCWTFRFPRVDPLSTAAALIVVTAIRSPNPMVEAMVKRAASDPKAKQMLEGLRVVAAGVQSTSAAVTTLMLVLHQMGLGSLWMTGGLHAKADIEKLLKIPADTDVVTLVPVGYPAESPTKDRKPVSEVCQVIK
;
A
#
# COMPACT_ATOMS: atom_id res chain seq x y z
N MET A 1 17.43 -24.72 12.59
CA MET A 1 16.60 -23.95 13.56
C MET A 1 15.38 -23.44 12.80
N ALA A 2 14.21 -24.02 13.06
CA ALA A 2 12.98 -23.70 12.36
C ALA A 2 12.43 -22.37 12.91
N GLY A 3 12.31 -21.38 12.04
CA GLY A 3 11.67 -20.11 12.37
C GLY A 3 10.17 -20.31 12.58
N ASN A 4 9.68 -20.06 13.77
CA ASN A 4 8.26 -20.01 14.10
C ASN A 4 7.61 -18.89 13.29
N GLY A 5 7.02 -19.26 12.15
CA GLY A 5 6.12 -18.40 11.40
C GLY A 5 4.87 -18.12 12.23
N GLN A 6 4.88 -17.07 13.04
CA GLN A 6 3.66 -16.56 13.66
C GLN A 6 2.76 -16.00 12.56
N CYS A 7 1.80 -16.81 12.13
CA CYS A 7 0.69 -16.35 11.33
C CYS A 7 -0.16 -15.41 12.20
N TRP A 8 -0.09 -14.11 11.91
CA TRP A 8 -0.95 -13.13 12.56
C TRP A 8 -2.36 -13.27 11.99
N THR A 9 -3.18 -14.09 12.63
CA THR A 9 -4.62 -14.10 12.37
C THR A 9 -5.19 -12.81 12.95
N PHE A 10 -5.40 -11.81 12.09
CA PHE A 10 -6.23 -10.67 12.44
C PHE A 10 -7.67 -11.17 12.61
N ARG A 11 -8.11 -11.22 13.85
CA ARG A 11 -9.54 -11.41 14.14
C ARG A 11 -10.20 -10.06 13.85
N PHE A 12 -10.74 -9.93 12.65
CA PHE A 12 -11.60 -8.80 12.33
C PHE A 12 -12.80 -8.78 13.29
N PRO A 13 -13.21 -7.62 13.80
CA PRO A 13 -14.48 -7.51 14.50
C PRO A 13 -15.59 -8.10 13.60
N ARG A 14 -16.67 -8.58 14.20
CA ARG A 14 -17.77 -9.32 13.54
C ARG A 14 -18.45 -8.60 12.36
N VAL A 15 -18.01 -7.41 12.05
CA VAL A 15 -18.56 -6.57 10.99
C VAL A 15 -17.46 -6.38 9.94
N ASP A 16 -17.73 -6.79 8.71
CA ASP A 16 -16.85 -6.57 7.57
C ASP A 16 -16.77 -5.05 7.28
N PRO A 17 -15.60 -4.42 7.40
CA PRO A 17 -15.45 -2.99 7.16
C PRO A 17 -15.86 -2.56 5.75
N LEU A 18 -15.81 -3.47 4.77
CA LEU A 18 -16.24 -3.18 3.41
C LEU A 18 -17.75 -3.11 3.26
N SER A 19 -18.50 -3.90 4.05
CA SER A 19 -19.97 -3.94 3.97
C SER A 19 -20.65 -2.82 4.75
N THR A 20 -19.96 -2.18 5.69
CA THR A 20 -20.51 -1.16 6.58
C THR A 20 -19.95 0.23 6.37
N ALA A 21 -18.86 0.36 5.63
CA ALA A 21 -18.29 1.66 5.28
C ALA A 21 -19.26 2.47 4.41
N ALA A 22 -19.39 3.77 4.70
CA ALA A 22 -20.18 4.69 3.90
C ALA A 22 -19.60 4.93 2.51
N ALA A 23 -18.27 4.80 2.37
CA ALA A 23 -17.55 4.93 1.11
C ALA A 23 -16.34 4.01 1.07
N LEU A 24 -15.93 3.61 -0.14
CA LEU A 24 -14.71 2.89 -0.40
C LEU A 24 -13.84 3.68 -1.38
N ILE A 25 -12.65 4.08 -0.93
CA ILE A 25 -11.66 4.73 -1.78
C ILE A 25 -10.75 3.64 -2.34
N VAL A 26 -10.74 3.47 -3.65
CA VAL A 26 -9.80 2.60 -4.37
C VAL A 26 -8.62 3.45 -4.77
N VAL A 27 -7.48 3.19 -4.17
CA VAL A 27 -6.26 3.97 -4.40
C VAL A 27 -5.43 3.32 -5.48
N THR A 28 -5.05 4.10 -6.46
CA THR A 28 -4.32 3.63 -7.63
C THR A 28 -3.00 4.37 -7.82
N ALA A 29 -2.03 3.71 -8.45
CA ALA A 29 -0.77 4.29 -8.89
C ALA A 29 -0.64 4.14 -10.41
N ILE A 30 -0.37 5.22 -11.11
CA ILE A 30 -0.09 5.19 -12.54
C ILE A 30 1.33 4.68 -12.74
N ARG A 31 1.50 3.70 -13.63
CA ARG A 31 2.79 3.27 -14.13
C ARG A 31 3.31 4.29 -15.13
N SER A 32 3.78 5.42 -14.61
CA SER A 32 4.31 6.48 -15.48
C SER A 32 5.52 5.98 -16.27
N PRO A 33 5.54 6.10 -17.59
CA PRO A 33 6.72 5.83 -18.37
C PRO A 33 7.86 6.75 -17.88
N ASN A 34 8.95 6.13 -17.43
CA ASN A 34 10.15 6.86 -17.05
C ASN A 34 11.21 6.65 -18.11
N PRO A 35 11.56 7.69 -18.91
CA PRO A 35 12.53 7.58 -20.01
C PRO A 35 13.87 7.00 -19.57
N MET A 36 14.28 7.29 -18.33
CA MET A 36 15.51 6.73 -17.77
C MET A 36 15.38 5.22 -17.53
N VAL A 37 14.24 4.75 -17.03
CA VAL A 37 13.99 3.32 -16.84
C VAL A 37 13.91 2.61 -18.19
N GLU A 38 13.27 3.19 -19.18
CA GLU A 38 13.20 2.64 -20.54
C GLU A 38 14.60 2.51 -21.18
N ALA A 39 15.42 3.55 -21.03
CA ALA A 39 16.81 3.51 -21.50
C ALA A 39 17.62 2.42 -20.77
N MET A 40 17.40 2.26 -19.45
CA MET A 40 18.03 1.19 -18.69
C MET A 40 17.57 -0.21 -19.10
N VAL A 41 16.26 -0.38 -19.39
CA VAL A 41 15.72 -1.66 -19.92
C VAL A 41 16.41 -2.04 -21.22
N LYS A 42 16.56 -1.10 -22.16
CA LYS A 42 17.28 -1.35 -23.43
C LYS A 42 18.75 -1.72 -23.18
N ARG A 43 19.41 -1.01 -22.28
CA ARG A 43 20.82 -1.24 -21.97
C ARG A 43 21.05 -2.55 -21.19
N ALA A 44 20.12 -2.97 -20.36
CA ALA A 44 20.20 -4.20 -19.56
C ALA A 44 20.30 -5.48 -20.40
N ALA A 45 19.97 -5.44 -21.68
CA ALA A 45 20.16 -6.56 -22.61
C ALA A 45 21.62 -6.89 -22.85
N SER A 46 22.55 -5.91 -22.74
CA SER A 46 23.99 -6.08 -23.01
C SER A 46 24.92 -5.67 -21.85
N ASP A 47 24.37 -4.99 -20.82
CA ASP A 47 25.15 -4.45 -19.70
C ASP A 47 24.66 -5.07 -18.37
N PRO A 48 25.46 -5.95 -17.73
CA PRO A 48 25.11 -6.56 -16.44
C PRO A 48 24.88 -5.54 -15.31
N LYS A 49 25.59 -4.39 -15.31
CA LYS A 49 25.38 -3.34 -14.32
C LYS A 49 24.02 -2.67 -14.49
N ALA A 50 23.63 -2.37 -15.72
CA ALA A 50 22.29 -1.83 -16.01
C ALA A 50 21.18 -2.81 -15.58
N LYS A 51 21.40 -4.11 -15.79
CA LYS A 51 20.47 -5.15 -15.32
C LYS A 51 20.32 -5.14 -13.80
N GLN A 52 21.43 -5.11 -13.05
CA GLN A 52 21.42 -5.05 -11.59
C GLN A 52 20.73 -3.78 -11.07
N MET A 53 21.01 -2.62 -11.69
CA MET A 53 20.34 -1.36 -11.33
C MET A 53 18.82 -1.43 -11.60
N LEU A 54 18.41 -2.02 -12.70
CA LEU A 54 17.00 -2.19 -13.04
C LEU A 54 16.27 -3.09 -12.01
N GLU A 55 16.89 -4.17 -11.58
CA GLU A 55 16.37 -5.04 -10.53
C GLU A 55 16.25 -4.28 -9.20
N GLY A 56 17.24 -3.49 -8.83
CA GLY A 56 17.18 -2.61 -7.65
C GLY A 56 16.03 -1.60 -7.71
N LEU A 57 15.79 -0.97 -8.86
CA LEU A 57 14.67 -0.04 -9.05
C LEU A 57 13.30 -0.72 -8.93
N ARG A 58 13.17 -1.97 -9.39
CA ARG A 58 11.94 -2.75 -9.22
C ARG A 58 11.62 -3.02 -7.75
N VAL A 59 12.64 -3.33 -6.95
CA VAL A 59 12.49 -3.55 -5.49
C VAL A 59 12.07 -2.27 -4.77
N VAL A 60 12.56 -1.11 -5.21
CA VAL A 60 12.20 0.19 -4.61
C VAL A 60 10.72 0.53 -4.77
N ALA A 61 10.08 0.11 -5.87
CA ALA A 61 8.65 0.34 -6.12
C ALA A 61 8.20 1.80 -5.83
N ALA A 62 8.91 2.78 -6.38
CA ALA A 62 8.75 4.21 -6.06
C ALA A 62 7.31 4.71 -6.19
N GLY A 63 6.56 4.24 -7.18
CA GLY A 63 5.13 4.57 -7.36
C GLY A 63 4.29 4.12 -6.16
N VAL A 64 4.53 2.91 -5.66
CA VAL A 64 3.84 2.37 -4.47
C VAL A 64 4.20 3.18 -3.24
N GLN A 65 5.48 3.54 -3.05
CA GLN A 65 5.93 4.35 -1.91
C GLN A 65 5.28 5.74 -1.90
N SER A 66 5.26 6.43 -3.03
CA SER A 66 4.62 7.74 -3.17
C SER A 66 3.13 7.67 -2.89
N THR A 67 2.46 6.67 -3.44
CA THR A 67 1.03 6.43 -3.20
C THR A 67 0.76 6.11 -1.73
N SER A 68 1.62 5.31 -1.09
CA SER A 68 1.50 4.97 0.34
C SER A 68 1.64 6.21 1.23
N ALA A 69 2.55 7.11 0.91
CA ALA A 69 2.68 8.39 1.62
C ALA A 69 1.40 9.25 1.49
N ALA A 70 0.83 9.31 0.30
CA ALA A 70 -0.42 10.02 0.05
C ALA A 70 -1.59 9.40 0.83
N VAL A 71 -1.69 8.07 0.89
CA VAL A 71 -2.72 7.37 1.67
C VAL A 71 -2.57 7.65 3.16
N THR A 72 -1.35 7.65 3.69
CA THR A 72 -1.11 7.99 5.10
C THR A 72 -1.62 9.41 5.40
N THR A 73 -1.31 10.37 4.55
CA THR A 73 -1.80 11.76 4.69
C THR A 73 -3.32 11.82 4.61
N LEU A 74 -3.93 11.12 3.65
CA LEU A 74 -5.39 11.02 3.52
C LEU A 74 -6.03 10.51 4.82
N MET A 75 -5.52 9.42 5.39
CA MET A 75 -6.06 8.84 6.62
C MET A 75 -5.95 9.79 7.81
N LEU A 76 -4.86 10.56 7.91
CA LEU A 76 -4.72 11.60 8.95
C LEU A 76 -5.74 12.72 8.78
N VAL A 77 -5.98 13.18 7.56
CA VAL A 77 -7.01 14.20 7.27
C VAL A 77 -8.41 13.67 7.59
N LEU A 78 -8.73 12.45 7.19
CA LEU A 78 -10.02 11.81 7.52
C LEU A 78 -10.22 11.72 9.04
N HIS A 79 -9.19 11.33 9.77
CA HIS A 79 -9.23 11.30 11.24
C HIS A 79 -9.48 12.68 11.84
N GLN A 80 -8.82 13.73 11.34
CA GLN A 80 -9.04 15.11 11.77
C GLN A 80 -10.48 15.59 11.50
N MET A 81 -11.12 15.06 10.46
CA MET A 81 -12.53 15.34 10.14
C MET A 81 -13.52 14.51 10.98
N GLY A 82 -13.05 13.69 11.93
CA GLY A 82 -13.89 12.81 12.75
C GLY A 82 -14.34 11.54 12.03
N LEU A 83 -13.72 11.19 10.91
CA LEU A 83 -14.01 9.98 10.15
C LEU A 83 -13.05 8.84 10.52
N GLY A 84 -13.57 7.62 10.52
CA GLY A 84 -12.80 6.39 10.59
C GLY A 84 -12.36 5.94 9.22
N SER A 85 -11.15 5.41 9.12
CA SER A 85 -10.63 4.81 7.89
C SER A 85 -9.69 3.66 8.21
N LEU A 86 -9.55 2.72 7.27
CA LEU A 86 -8.68 1.56 7.42
C LEU A 86 -7.87 1.34 6.14
N TRP A 87 -6.57 1.12 6.28
CA TRP A 87 -5.72 0.70 5.17
C TRP A 87 -5.87 -0.80 4.96
N MET A 88 -6.48 -1.22 3.85
CA MET A 88 -6.75 -2.62 3.56
C MET A 88 -5.95 -3.13 2.37
N THR A 89 -5.14 -4.16 2.58
CA THR A 89 -4.46 -4.91 1.52
C THR A 89 -5.11 -6.26 1.25
N GLY A 90 -5.90 -6.79 2.19
CA GLY A 90 -6.58 -8.08 2.04
C GLY A 90 -7.50 -8.17 0.82
N GLY A 91 -8.19 -7.08 0.48
CA GLY A 91 -9.04 -7.01 -0.72
C GLY A 91 -8.30 -7.09 -2.06
N LEU A 92 -6.97 -6.96 -2.05
CA LEU A 92 -6.14 -7.05 -3.27
C LEU A 92 -6.05 -8.47 -3.84
N HIS A 93 -6.53 -9.50 -3.14
CA HIS A 93 -6.74 -10.83 -3.74
C HIS A 93 -7.68 -10.77 -4.94
N ALA A 94 -8.63 -9.84 -4.95
CA ALA A 94 -9.57 -9.59 -6.04
C ALA A 94 -9.14 -8.41 -6.95
N LYS A 95 -7.85 -8.06 -6.97
CA LYS A 95 -7.32 -6.90 -7.71
C LYS A 95 -7.79 -6.88 -9.17
N ALA A 96 -7.65 -8.00 -9.87
CA ALA A 96 -8.02 -8.10 -11.29
C ALA A 96 -9.53 -7.86 -11.51
N ASP A 97 -10.37 -8.35 -10.62
CA ASP A 97 -11.83 -8.15 -10.69
C ASP A 97 -12.20 -6.69 -10.38
N ILE A 98 -11.52 -6.07 -9.41
CA ILE A 98 -11.69 -4.64 -9.09
C ILE A 98 -11.29 -3.78 -10.29
N GLU A 99 -10.13 -4.04 -10.88
CA GLU A 99 -9.62 -3.32 -12.05
C GLU A 99 -10.59 -3.43 -13.24
N LYS A 100 -11.12 -4.62 -13.48
CA LYS A 100 -12.11 -4.87 -14.53
C LYS A 100 -13.45 -4.17 -14.24
N LEU A 101 -13.95 -4.29 -13.01
CA LEU A 101 -15.24 -3.68 -12.59
C LEU A 101 -15.21 -2.16 -12.73
N LEU A 102 -14.12 -1.55 -12.27
CA LEU A 102 -13.95 -0.10 -12.27
C LEU A 102 -13.36 0.44 -13.59
N LYS A 103 -13.07 -0.45 -14.56
CA LYS A 103 -12.46 -0.10 -15.84
C LYS A 103 -11.16 0.70 -15.66
N ILE A 104 -10.33 0.27 -14.71
CA ILE A 104 -9.06 0.94 -14.44
C ILE A 104 -8.14 0.77 -15.65
N PRO A 105 -7.46 1.85 -16.11
CA PRO A 105 -6.56 1.78 -17.25
C PRO A 105 -5.44 0.76 -17.06
N ALA A 106 -4.97 0.14 -18.15
CA ALA A 106 -3.95 -0.90 -18.11
C ALA A 106 -2.57 -0.42 -17.62
N ASP A 107 -2.32 0.89 -17.64
CA ASP A 107 -1.11 1.53 -17.11
C ASP A 107 -1.22 1.93 -15.63
N THR A 108 -2.29 1.54 -14.98
CA THR A 108 -2.62 1.92 -13.60
C THR A 108 -2.81 0.67 -12.74
N ASP A 109 -2.20 0.65 -11.56
CA ASP A 109 -2.30 -0.43 -10.59
C ASP A 109 -3.15 -0.03 -9.39
N VAL A 110 -4.03 -0.91 -8.93
CA VAL A 110 -4.66 -0.78 -7.61
C VAL A 110 -3.62 -1.08 -6.53
N VAL A 111 -3.41 -0.13 -5.62
CA VAL A 111 -2.41 -0.21 -4.55
C VAL A 111 -3.02 -0.62 -3.23
N THR A 112 -4.17 -0.06 -2.89
CA THR A 112 -4.88 -0.37 -1.64
C THR A 112 -6.35 0.06 -1.70
N LEU A 113 -7.10 -0.44 -0.75
CA LEU A 113 -8.49 -0.06 -0.52
C LEU A 113 -8.58 0.65 0.83
N VAL A 114 -9.33 1.76 0.88
CA VAL A 114 -9.54 2.54 2.11
C VAL A 114 -11.05 2.72 2.32
N PRO A 115 -11.69 1.85 3.11
CA PRO A 115 -13.05 2.09 3.57
C PRO A 115 -13.07 3.29 4.52
N VAL A 116 -14.09 4.13 4.38
CA VAL A 116 -14.28 5.35 5.14
C VAL A 116 -15.70 5.42 5.67
N GLY A 117 -15.85 5.83 6.92
CA GLY A 117 -17.15 5.98 7.56
C GLY A 117 -17.05 6.65 8.91
N TYR A 118 -18.16 6.80 9.61
CA TYR A 118 -18.13 7.24 11.00
C TYR A 118 -17.61 6.10 11.89
N PRO A 119 -16.66 6.39 12.82
CA PRO A 119 -16.08 5.36 13.67
C PRO A 119 -17.14 4.79 14.62
N ALA A 120 -17.30 3.48 14.62
CA ALA A 120 -18.19 2.75 15.54
C ALA A 120 -17.43 2.23 16.78
N GLU A 121 -16.10 2.29 16.77
CA GLU A 121 -15.23 1.83 17.86
C GLU A 121 -14.00 2.72 18.01
N SER A 122 -13.38 2.68 19.18
CA SER A 122 -12.12 3.36 19.46
C SER A 122 -11.06 2.30 19.75
N PRO A 123 -10.16 1.98 18.80
CA PRO A 123 -9.14 0.96 19.01
C PRO A 123 -8.13 1.41 20.08
N THR A 124 -7.82 0.49 21.02
CA THR A 124 -6.94 0.74 22.19
C THR A 124 -5.55 0.12 22.03
N LYS A 125 -5.07 -0.07 20.79
CA LYS A 125 -3.74 -0.64 20.56
C LYS A 125 -2.65 0.37 20.92
N ASP A 126 -1.82 0.01 21.87
CA ASP A 126 -0.59 0.73 22.19
C ASP A 126 0.43 0.66 21.06
N ARG A 127 1.26 1.67 20.97
CA ARG A 127 2.41 1.74 20.06
C ARG A 127 3.68 1.53 20.85
N LYS A 128 4.67 0.88 20.23
CA LYS A 128 6.01 0.80 20.81
C LYS A 128 6.59 2.20 20.98
N PRO A 129 7.30 2.46 22.09
CA PRO A 129 7.99 3.73 22.28
C PRO A 129 9.05 3.94 21.20
N VAL A 130 9.32 5.21 20.88
CA VAL A 130 10.27 5.59 19.82
C VAL A 130 11.65 4.99 20.06
N SER A 131 12.08 4.89 21.32
CA SER A 131 13.36 4.30 21.72
C SER A 131 13.53 2.82 21.33
N GLU A 132 12.43 2.08 21.14
CA GLU A 132 12.49 0.68 20.70
C GLU A 132 12.51 0.52 19.17
N VAL A 133 12.07 1.54 18.42
CA VAL A 133 11.89 1.45 16.97
C VAL A 133 12.80 2.39 16.19
N CYS A 134 13.55 3.26 16.87
CA CYS A 134 14.45 4.22 16.25
C CYS A 134 15.84 4.12 16.87
N GLN A 135 16.87 4.02 16.03
CA GLN A 135 18.27 4.08 16.43
C GLN A 135 18.93 5.28 15.75
N VAL A 136 19.55 6.15 16.54
CA VAL A 136 20.37 7.27 16.04
C VAL A 136 21.82 6.80 15.91
N ILE A 137 22.33 6.79 14.69
CA ILE A 137 23.75 6.51 14.42
C ILE A 137 24.48 7.85 14.36
N LYS A 138 25.49 8.01 15.20
CA LYS A 138 26.35 9.20 15.23
C LYS A 138 27.61 8.96 14.40
#